data_a6f907a399495552e90fd877e3f68aeb
#
_entry.id   a6f907a399495552e90fd877e3f68aeb
#
_cell.length_a   1.000
_cell.length_b   1.000
_cell.length_c   1.000
_cell.angle_alpha   90.00
_cell.angle_beta   90.00
_cell.angle_gamma   90.00
#
_symmetry.space_group_name_H-M   'P 1'
#
loop_
_entity.id
_entity.type
_entity.pdbx_description
1 polymer ?
#
loop_
_entity_poly.entity_id
_entity_poly.type
_entity_poly.pdbx_seq_one_letter_code
_entity_poly.pdbx_strand_id
1 'polypeptide(L)'
;MSAAVSNTPLNKKLGITGDVVFTVLHAPPTFMAALGDTGDAIWQRHLMPPIDVIVAFYTEKNALRDEWKSLTDAAQPVGGVWLAWPKKSSGVETDITEDALRTTLLKTGWEDNKVCAIDDVWSALRFVMRKDSRPPWKR
;
A
#
# COMPACT_ATOMS: atom_id res chain seq x y z
N MET A 1 4.65 19.79 -9.87
CA MET A 1 4.40 19.84 -8.47
C MET A 1 3.85 18.53 -7.99
N SER A 2 4.33 18.13 -6.98
CA SER A 2 4.01 16.80 -6.55
C SER A 2 2.98 16.82 -5.43
N ALA A 3 2.48 15.65 -5.14
CA ALA A 3 1.63 15.45 -3.98
C ALA A 3 2.35 15.80 -2.67
N ALA A 4 3.68 15.98 -2.74
CA ALA A 4 4.46 16.32 -1.55
C ALA A 4 4.03 17.63 -0.91
N VAL A 5 3.35 18.50 -1.66
CA VAL A 5 2.88 19.77 -1.09
C VAL A 5 1.52 19.64 -0.42
N SER A 6 0.94 18.46 -0.41
CA SER A 6 -0.34 18.26 0.26
C SER A 6 -0.16 18.44 1.77
N ASN A 7 -1.11 19.13 2.40
CA ASN A 7 -1.11 19.31 3.85
C ASN A 7 -1.80 18.18 4.58
N THR A 8 -2.35 17.22 3.86
CA THR A 8 -3.02 16.08 4.49
C THR A 8 -1.99 15.21 5.20
N PRO A 9 -2.20 14.88 6.48
CA PRO A 9 -1.29 13.98 7.18
C PRO A 9 -1.18 12.62 6.49
N LEU A 10 0.01 12.02 6.55
CA LEU A 10 0.27 10.78 5.85
C LEU A 10 -0.67 9.65 6.29
N ASN A 11 -0.96 9.54 7.58
CA ASN A 11 -1.86 8.50 8.04
C ASN A 11 -3.24 8.62 7.39
N LYS A 12 -3.72 9.84 7.19
CA LYS A 12 -5.01 10.05 6.52
C LYS A 12 -4.94 9.72 5.05
N LYS A 13 -3.84 10.09 4.38
CA LYS A 13 -3.66 9.75 2.96
C LYS A 13 -3.74 8.25 2.74
N LEU A 14 -3.16 7.48 3.65
CA LEU A 14 -3.09 6.03 3.53
C LEU A 14 -4.34 5.33 4.08
N GLY A 15 -5.23 6.07 4.74
CA GLY A 15 -6.44 5.48 5.31
C GLY A 15 -6.20 4.80 6.65
N ILE A 16 -5.10 5.12 7.33
CA ILE A 16 -4.79 4.55 8.64
C ILE A 16 -5.37 5.48 9.71
N THR A 17 -6.66 5.39 9.89
CA THR A 17 -7.40 6.22 10.83
C THR A 17 -8.51 5.38 11.47
N GLY A 18 -9.07 5.92 12.57
CA GLY A 18 -10.16 5.24 13.24
C GLY A 18 -9.71 3.93 13.86
N ASP A 19 -10.52 2.92 13.72
CA ASP A 19 -10.27 1.61 14.34
C ASP A 19 -9.79 0.57 13.32
N VAL A 20 -9.18 1.02 12.21
CA VAL A 20 -8.68 0.07 11.21
C VAL A 20 -7.51 -0.74 11.76
N VAL A 21 -7.38 -1.94 11.21
CA VAL A 21 -6.21 -2.79 11.45
C VAL A 21 -5.27 -2.59 10.28
N PHE A 22 -4.01 -2.27 10.55
CA PHE A 22 -3.05 -2.04 9.47
C PHE A 22 -1.75 -2.79 9.72
N THR A 23 -1.04 -3.09 8.63
CA THR A 23 0.25 -3.78 8.66
C THR A 23 1.20 -3.05 7.72
N VAL A 24 2.47 -2.95 8.12
CA VAL A 24 3.51 -2.28 7.34
C VAL A 24 4.64 -3.28 7.12
N LEU A 25 5.06 -3.44 5.86
CA LEU A 25 6.11 -4.38 5.48
C LEU A 25 7.26 -3.68 4.79
N HIS A 26 8.48 -4.02 5.19
CA HIS A 26 9.71 -3.56 4.54
C HIS A 26 9.86 -2.03 4.54
N ALA A 27 9.30 -1.37 5.54
CA ALA A 27 9.31 0.08 5.59
C ALA A 27 10.71 0.63 5.86
N PRO A 28 11.05 1.78 5.25
CA PRO A 28 12.28 2.47 5.61
C PRO A 28 12.20 2.95 7.06
N PRO A 29 13.36 3.16 7.70
CA PRO A 29 13.38 3.50 9.13
C PRO A 29 12.59 4.75 9.51
N THR A 30 12.42 5.68 8.56
CA THR A 30 11.73 6.94 8.83
C THR A 30 10.22 6.86 8.67
N PHE A 31 9.69 5.76 8.15
CA PHE A 31 8.27 5.71 7.78
C PHE A 31 7.34 5.84 8.98
N MET A 32 7.59 5.09 10.05
CA MET A 32 6.66 5.11 11.19
C MET A 32 6.60 6.49 11.84
N ALA A 33 7.75 7.19 11.90
CA ALA A 33 7.76 8.56 12.41
C ALA A 33 6.97 9.50 11.48
N ALA A 34 7.12 9.32 10.16
CA ALA A 34 6.41 10.14 9.18
C ALA A 34 4.91 9.87 9.22
N LEU A 35 4.52 8.64 9.53
CA LEU A 35 3.11 8.27 9.65
C LEU A 35 2.43 9.05 10.77
N GLY A 36 3.12 9.27 11.87
CA GLY A 36 2.62 10.07 12.97
C GLY A 36 1.63 9.33 13.83
N ASP A 37 0.77 10.11 14.50
CA ASP A 37 -0.23 9.56 15.43
C ASP A 37 -1.36 8.93 14.62
N THR A 38 -1.57 7.64 14.81
CA THR A 38 -2.62 6.90 14.11
C THR A 38 -3.88 6.72 14.97
N GLY A 39 -3.92 7.36 16.15
CA GLY A 39 -5.11 7.30 17.00
C GLY A 39 -5.44 5.89 17.44
N ASP A 40 -6.67 5.46 17.18
CA ASP A 40 -7.16 4.15 17.60
C ASP A 40 -6.81 3.03 16.62
N ALA A 41 -6.11 3.32 15.53
CA ALA A 41 -5.74 2.29 14.55
C ALA A 41 -4.84 1.24 15.21
N ILE A 42 -5.06 -0.01 14.84
CA ILE A 42 -4.35 -1.14 15.43
C ILE A 42 -3.23 -1.57 14.49
N TRP A 43 -2.00 -1.45 14.96
CA TRP A 43 -0.82 -1.87 14.19
C TRP A 43 -0.57 -3.34 14.42
N GLN A 44 -0.88 -4.15 13.40
CA GLN A 44 -0.63 -5.58 13.46
C GLN A 44 0.68 -5.87 12.74
N ARG A 45 1.57 -6.60 13.39
CA ARG A 45 2.93 -6.78 12.88
C ARG A 45 3.08 -7.96 11.93
N HIS A 46 2.03 -8.76 11.77
CA HIS A 46 2.07 -9.94 10.92
C HIS A 46 0.93 -9.90 9.91
N LEU A 47 1.12 -10.60 8.79
CA LEU A 47 0.08 -10.72 7.76
C LEU A 47 -0.96 -11.76 8.21
N MET A 48 -1.76 -11.37 9.18
CA MET A 48 -2.82 -12.24 9.70
C MET A 48 -4.17 -11.59 9.38
N PRO A 49 -4.97 -12.22 8.53
CA PRO A 49 -6.28 -11.63 8.17
C PRO A 49 -7.21 -11.59 9.38
N PRO A 50 -8.13 -10.63 9.42
CA PRO A 50 -8.38 -9.62 8.39
C PRO A 50 -7.59 -8.33 8.62
N ILE A 51 -7.04 -7.76 7.55
CA ILE A 51 -6.31 -6.50 7.61
C ILE A 51 -6.99 -5.49 6.69
N ASP A 52 -7.22 -4.29 7.20
CA ASP A 52 -7.90 -3.24 6.44
C ASP A 52 -6.95 -2.48 5.52
N VAL A 53 -5.73 -2.21 5.99
CA VAL A 53 -4.76 -1.42 5.23
C VAL A 53 -3.39 -2.09 5.34
N ILE A 54 -2.82 -2.43 4.21
CA ILE A 54 -1.44 -2.95 4.15
C ILE A 54 -0.59 -1.93 3.40
N VAL A 55 0.58 -1.60 3.93
CA VAL A 55 1.55 -0.74 3.25
C VAL A 55 2.84 -1.53 3.13
N ALA A 56 3.25 -1.83 1.89
CA ALA A 56 4.42 -2.66 1.65
C ALA A 56 5.37 -1.96 0.68
N PHE A 57 6.66 -1.98 1.00
CA PHE A 57 7.70 -1.25 0.28
C PHE A 57 8.59 -2.22 -0.48
N TYR A 58 8.83 -1.93 -1.77
CA TYR A 58 9.65 -2.80 -2.62
C TYR A 58 10.54 -1.97 -3.53
N THR A 59 11.73 -2.50 -3.81
CA THR A 59 12.60 -1.95 -4.85
C THR A 59 12.73 -2.91 -6.04
N GLU A 60 12.30 -4.16 -5.89
CA GLU A 60 12.43 -5.19 -6.91
C GLU A 60 11.09 -5.85 -7.21
N LYS A 61 10.77 -5.97 -8.50
CA LYS A 61 9.52 -6.59 -8.92
C LYS A 61 9.41 -8.03 -8.47
N ASN A 62 10.52 -8.76 -8.48
CA ASN A 62 10.45 -10.17 -8.08
C ASN A 62 10.07 -10.34 -6.61
N ALA A 63 10.59 -9.48 -5.74
CA ALA A 63 10.22 -9.53 -4.33
C ALA A 63 8.73 -9.25 -4.15
N LEU A 64 8.21 -8.28 -4.87
CA LEU A 64 6.80 -7.97 -4.82
C LEU A 64 5.95 -9.15 -5.31
N ARG A 65 6.32 -9.73 -6.44
CA ARG A 65 5.58 -10.85 -7.00
C ARG A 65 5.54 -12.04 -6.05
N ASP A 66 6.65 -12.29 -5.38
CA ASP A 66 6.73 -13.43 -4.45
C ASP A 66 5.80 -13.24 -3.25
N GLU A 67 5.51 -12.00 -2.87
CA GLU A 67 4.68 -11.71 -1.70
C GLU A 67 3.25 -11.33 -2.04
N TRP A 68 2.94 -11.07 -3.30
CA TRP A 68 1.62 -10.52 -3.68
C TRP A 68 0.46 -11.38 -3.19
N LYS A 69 0.57 -12.70 -3.33
CA LYS A 69 -0.50 -13.58 -2.88
C LYS A 69 -0.69 -13.48 -1.36
N SER A 70 0.40 -13.42 -0.60
CA SER A 70 0.30 -13.28 0.86
C SER A 70 -0.35 -11.96 1.25
N LEU A 71 -0.03 -10.89 0.52
CA LEU A 71 -0.63 -9.58 0.80
C LEU A 71 -2.14 -9.61 0.54
N THR A 72 -2.54 -10.14 -0.61
CA THR A 72 -3.96 -10.15 -0.97
C THR A 72 -4.76 -11.13 -0.13
N ASP A 73 -4.16 -12.25 0.28
CA ASP A 73 -4.83 -13.20 1.17
C ASP A 73 -5.08 -12.59 2.55
N ALA A 74 -4.19 -11.70 2.99
CA ALA A 74 -4.32 -11.07 4.31
C ALA A 74 -5.27 -9.88 4.30
N ALA A 75 -5.41 -9.20 3.16
CA ALA A 75 -6.30 -8.04 3.06
C ALA A 75 -7.75 -8.51 3.04
N GLN A 76 -8.61 -7.70 3.64
CA GLN A 76 -10.04 -7.95 3.54
C GLN A 76 -10.51 -7.70 2.11
N PRO A 77 -11.60 -8.34 1.66
CA PRO A 77 -12.12 -8.07 0.32
C PRO A 77 -12.41 -6.60 0.06
N VAL A 78 -12.71 -5.82 1.11
CA VAL A 78 -12.93 -4.38 0.99
C VAL A 78 -11.75 -3.57 1.48
N GLY A 79 -10.68 -4.21 1.93
CA GLY A 79 -9.47 -3.54 2.36
C GLY A 79 -8.59 -3.17 1.19
N GLY A 80 -7.48 -2.49 1.47
CA GLY A 80 -6.57 -2.04 0.42
C GLY A 80 -5.12 -2.39 0.71
N VAL A 81 -4.36 -2.53 -0.36
CA VAL A 81 -2.92 -2.77 -0.31
C VAL A 81 -2.22 -1.62 -1.01
N TRP A 82 -1.42 -0.88 -0.25
CA TRP A 82 -0.56 0.16 -0.80
C TRP A 82 0.79 -0.47 -1.14
N LEU A 83 1.19 -0.35 -2.40
CA LEU A 83 2.51 -0.79 -2.85
C LEU A 83 3.36 0.43 -3.10
N ALA A 84 4.45 0.55 -2.35
CA ALA A 84 5.33 1.70 -2.44
C ALA A 84 6.62 1.32 -3.16
N TRP A 85 7.10 2.20 -4.02
CA TRP A 85 8.35 2.03 -4.76
C TRP A 85 9.08 3.36 -4.84
N PRO A 86 10.42 3.35 -5.06
CA PRO A 86 11.16 4.60 -5.18
C PRO A 86 10.84 5.32 -6.48
N LYS A 87 10.63 6.63 -6.40
CA LYS A 87 10.46 7.47 -7.59
C LYS A 87 11.75 7.48 -8.40
N LYS A 88 11.63 7.65 -9.71
CA LYS A 88 12.81 7.81 -10.55
C LYS A 88 13.68 8.96 -10.09
N SER A 89 13.08 10.08 -9.73
CA SER A 89 13.80 11.27 -9.31
C SER A 89 14.58 11.08 -8.02
N SER A 90 14.31 10.01 -7.26
CA SER A 90 15.00 9.76 -6.00
C SER A 90 16.43 9.25 -6.20
N GLY A 91 16.72 8.67 -7.36
CA GLY A 91 18.01 8.05 -7.61
C GLY A 91 18.17 6.66 -7.03
N VAL A 92 17.20 6.17 -6.28
CA VAL A 92 17.25 4.82 -5.74
C VAL A 92 16.97 3.82 -6.85
N GLU A 93 17.84 2.82 -6.95
CA GLU A 93 17.73 1.82 -8.01
C GLU A 93 16.52 0.93 -7.80
N THR A 94 15.71 0.76 -8.87
CA THR A 94 14.52 -0.07 -8.82
C THR A 94 14.10 -0.45 -10.23
N ASP A 95 13.50 -1.62 -10.39
CA ASP A 95 12.88 -2.02 -11.65
C ASP A 95 11.34 -1.87 -11.58
N ILE A 96 10.83 -1.21 -10.55
CA ILE A 96 9.39 -1.00 -10.38
C ILE A 96 9.01 0.38 -10.89
N THR A 97 7.95 0.43 -11.70
CA THR A 97 7.33 1.67 -12.15
C THR A 97 5.83 1.54 -11.93
N GLU A 98 5.15 2.69 -11.97
CA GLU A 98 3.70 2.70 -11.86
C GLU A 98 3.05 1.84 -12.95
N ASP A 99 3.53 1.97 -14.19
CA ASP A 99 2.98 1.17 -15.30
C ASP A 99 3.24 -0.32 -15.12
N ALA A 100 4.42 -0.68 -14.63
CA ALA A 100 4.75 -2.08 -14.40
C ALA A 100 3.83 -2.69 -13.34
N LEU A 101 3.52 -1.93 -12.29
CA LEU A 101 2.60 -2.41 -11.25
C LEU A 101 1.22 -2.64 -11.83
N ARG A 102 0.70 -1.68 -12.59
CA ARG A 102 -0.62 -1.84 -13.20
C ARG A 102 -0.66 -3.03 -14.13
N THR A 103 0.32 -3.12 -15.02
CA THR A 103 0.36 -4.20 -16.01
C THR A 103 0.40 -5.57 -15.35
N THR A 104 1.17 -5.69 -14.28
CA THR A 104 1.35 -6.97 -13.60
C THR A 104 0.15 -7.34 -12.75
N LEU A 105 -0.38 -6.38 -11.99
CA LEU A 105 -1.33 -6.70 -10.91
C LEU A 105 -2.78 -6.62 -11.33
N LEU A 106 -3.13 -5.87 -12.38
CA LEU A 106 -4.52 -5.81 -12.82
C LEU A 106 -5.03 -7.18 -13.27
N LYS A 107 -4.15 -8.06 -13.70
CA LYS A 107 -4.51 -9.40 -14.12
C LYS A 107 -4.94 -10.30 -12.97
N THR A 108 -4.70 -9.88 -11.75
CA THR A 108 -4.95 -10.72 -10.57
C THR A 108 -6.33 -10.48 -9.95
N GLY A 109 -7.14 -9.60 -10.54
CA GLY A 109 -8.46 -9.26 -9.96
C GLY A 109 -8.43 -8.08 -9.02
N TRP A 110 -7.27 -7.43 -8.90
CA TRP A 110 -7.10 -6.24 -8.08
C TRP A 110 -6.85 -5.04 -8.99
N GLU A 111 -7.36 -3.88 -8.61
CA GLU A 111 -7.20 -2.67 -9.42
C GLU A 111 -6.72 -1.53 -8.55
N ASP A 112 -5.94 -0.63 -9.17
CA ASP A 112 -5.46 0.56 -8.48
C ASP A 112 -6.57 1.61 -8.45
N ASN A 113 -6.67 2.33 -7.32
CA ASN A 113 -7.69 3.38 -7.20
C ASN A 113 -7.18 4.67 -6.59
N LYS A 114 -5.96 4.71 -6.06
CA LYS A 114 -5.40 5.92 -5.49
C LYS A 114 -3.88 5.93 -5.66
N VAL A 115 -3.32 7.12 -5.77
CA VAL A 115 -1.87 7.31 -5.78
C VAL A 115 -1.53 8.27 -4.65
N CYS A 116 -0.36 8.07 -4.03
CA CYS A 116 0.09 8.89 -2.92
C CYS A 116 1.60 9.04 -2.98
N ALA A 117 2.09 10.25 -2.73
CA ALA A 117 3.51 10.46 -2.47
C ALA A 117 3.72 10.32 -0.97
N ILE A 118 4.49 9.30 -0.57
CA ILE A 118 4.76 9.08 0.85
C ILE A 118 5.78 10.10 1.35
N ASP A 119 6.86 10.28 0.59
CA ASP A 119 7.88 11.28 0.88
C ASP A 119 8.64 11.61 -0.40
N ASP A 120 9.83 12.20 -0.26
CA ASP A 120 10.62 12.59 -1.44
C ASP A 120 11.14 11.39 -2.23
N VAL A 121 11.22 10.24 -1.60
CA VAL A 121 11.75 9.03 -2.24
C VAL A 121 10.63 8.12 -2.72
N TRP A 122 9.61 7.88 -1.90
CA TRP A 122 8.64 6.82 -2.12
C TRP A 122 7.31 7.32 -2.64
N SER A 123 6.82 6.67 -3.70
CA SER A 123 5.44 6.79 -4.17
C SER A 123 4.70 5.50 -3.89
N ALA A 124 3.37 5.57 -3.86
CA ALA A 124 2.57 4.38 -3.59
C ALA A 124 1.29 4.39 -4.42
N LEU A 125 0.87 3.19 -4.84
CA LEU A 125 -0.43 2.95 -5.46
C LEU A 125 -1.24 2.06 -4.53
N ARG A 126 -2.52 2.41 -4.35
CA ARG A 126 -3.43 1.59 -3.57
C ARG A 126 -4.18 0.65 -4.50
N PHE A 127 -4.13 -0.64 -4.18
CA PHE A 127 -4.88 -1.67 -4.90
C PHE A 127 -6.01 -2.20 -4.04
N VAL A 128 -7.16 -2.41 -4.67
CA VAL A 128 -8.33 -3.00 -4.03
C VAL A 128 -8.84 -4.11 -4.92
N MET A 129 -9.52 -5.08 -4.31
CA MET A 129 -10.14 -6.15 -5.09
C MET A 129 -11.29 -5.57 -5.91
N ARG A 130 -11.37 -5.91 -7.20
CA ARG A 130 -12.47 -5.47 -8.04
C ARG A 130 -13.79 -6.00 -7.49
N LYS A 131 -14.85 -5.22 -7.67
CA LYS A 131 -16.16 -5.57 -7.12
C LYS A 131 -16.64 -6.91 -7.64
N ASP A 132 -16.42 -7.21 -8.91
CA ASP A 132 -16.86 -8.46 -9.51
C ASP A 132 -16.05 -9.66 -9.03
N SER A 133 -14.93 -9.42 -8.34
CA SER A 133 -14.10 -10.48 -7.76
C SER A 133 -14.37 -10.70 -6.28
N ARG A 134 -15.20 -9.85 -5.65
CA ARG A 134 -15.48 -9.95 -4.22
C ARG A 134 -16.57 -10.96 -3.93
N PRO A 135 -16.40 -11.81 -2.90
CA PRO A 135 -17.48 -12.68 -2.47
C PRO A 135 -18.69 -11.87 -2.02
N PRO A 136 -19.90 -12.24 -2.46
CA PRO A 136 -21.10 -11.43 -2.16
C PRO A 136 -21.36 -11.24 -0.67
N TRP A 137 -21.03 -12.23 0.15
CA TRP A 137 -21.32 -12.16 1.59
C TRP A 137 -20.34 -11.27 2.35
N LYS A 138 -19.34 -10.71 1.69
CA LYS A 138 -18.31 -9.89 2.34
C LYS A 138 -18.55 -8.41 2.21
N ARG A 139 -19.65 -8.00 1.66
CA ARG A 139 -19.93 -6.58 1.48
C ARG A 139 -20.43 -5.90 2.72
#